data_5973d052162752b367ecb9c6eb44dde3
#
_entry.id   5973d052162752b367ecb9c6eb44dde3
#
_cell.length_a   1.000
_cell.length_b   1.000
_cell.length_c   1.000
_cell.angle_alpha   90.00
_cell.angle_beta   90.00
_cell.angle_gamma   90.00
#
_symmetry.space_group_name_H-M   'P 1'
#
loop_
_entity.id
_entity.type
_entity.pdbx_description
1 polymer ?
#
loop_
_entity_poly.entity_id
_entity_poly.type
_entity_poly.pdbx_seq_one_letter_code
_entity_poly.pdbx_strand_id
1 'polypeptide(L)'
;MKASDIFRGAAPALLVAATLALAGCETMSSMWNSMFGGGSKVTLSGTQEVPPVKTSASGSGTITVGNDKSVSGSVTTSGVNGTAAHIHTGAAGQNGPVAVPLTKGADGNTWSVPAGAKLTDAQYDAYKAGNLYVNVHSAANKGGEIRGQLKP
;
A
#
# COMPACT_ATOMS: atom_id res chain seq x y z
N MET A 1 -9.20 -54.98 -67.29
CA MET A 1 -8.86 -56.00 -66.23
C MET A 1 -8.11 -55.25 -65.13
N LYS A 2 -8.61 -55.42 -63.95
CA LYS A 2 -8.01 -55.14 -62.61
C LYS A 2 -7.97 -53.69 -62.12
N ALA A 3 -8.81 -53.50 -61.13
CA ALA A 3 -8.95 -52.42 -60.16
C ALA A 3 -7.69 -52.26 -59.29
N SER A 4 -7.48 -51.07 -58.91
CA SER A 4 -6.49 -50.74 -57.88
C SER A 4 -7.17 -49.89 -56.81
N ASP A 5 -7.19 -50.40 -55.62
CA ASP A 5 -7.84 -49.87 -54.42
C ASP A 5 -7.17 -48.58 -53.97
N ILE A 6 -7.98 -47.57 -53.68
CA ILE A 6 -7.60 -46.30 -53.11
C ILE A 6 -7.71 -46.45 -51.56
N PHE A 7 -6.57 -46.52 -50.89
CA PHE A 7 -6.52 -46.44 -49.43
C PHE A 7 -6.68 -44.98 -48.99
N ARG A 8 -7.81 -44.67 -48.41
CA ARG A 8 -8.09 -43.42 -47.71
C ARG A 8 -7.55 -43.54 -46.29
N GLY A 9 -6.38 -42.95 -46.03
CA GLY A 9 -5.88 -42.77 -44.69
C GLY A 9 -6.56 -41.55 -44.04
N ALA A 10 -7.38 -41.80 -43.07
CA ALA A 10 -7.91 -40.74 -42.21
C ALA A 10 -6.86 -40.38 -41.16
N ALA A 11 -6.36 -39.14 -41.20
CA ALA A 11 -5.55 -38.60 -40.13
C ALA A 11 -6.44 -38.16 -38.96
N PRO A 12 -6.09 -38.52 -37.72
CA PRO A 12 -6.81 -38.01 -36.56
C PRO A 12 -6.41 -36.54 -36.31
N ALA A 13 -7.40 -35.67 -36.32
CA ALA A 13 -7.25 -34.29 -35.87
C ALA A 13 -6.98 -34.27 -34.36
N LEU A 14 -5.77 -33.97 -33.96
CA LEU A 14 -5.42 -33.64 -32.57
C LEU A 14 -6.06 -32.31 -32.21
N LEU A 15 -7.15 -32.35 -31.46
CA LEU A 15 -7.70 -31.21 -30.74
C LEU A 15 -6.75 -30.87 -29.57
N VAL A 16 -5.86 -29.90 -29.79
CA VAL A 16 -5.13 -29.26 -28.71
C VAL A 16 -6.11 -28.34 -27.99
N ALA A 17 -6.71 -28.81 -26.92
CA ALA A 17 -7.44 -27.96 -26.01
C ALA A 17 -6.44 -27.01 -25.33
N ALA A 18 -6.35 -25.77 -25.81
CA ALA A 18 -5.64 -24.69 -25.14
C ALA A 18 -6.42 -24.33 -23.87
N THR A 19 -6.03 -24.91 -22.75
CA THR A 19 -6.43 -24.41 -21.43
C THR A 19 -5.71 -23.08 -21.20
N LEU A 20 -6.38 -21.96 -21.56
CA LEU A 20 -5.96 -20.66 -21.08
C LEU A 20 -6.14 -20.64 -19.57
N ALA A 21 -5.03 -20.83 -18.86
CA ALA A 21 -4.99 -20.61 -17.43
C ALA A 21 -5.28 -19.14 -17.15
N LEU A 22 -6.33 -18.87 -16.37
CA LEU A 22 -6.68 -17.54 -15.83
C LEU A 22 -5.68 -17.06 -14.75
N ALA A 23 -4.40 -17.25 -14.96
CA ALA A 23 -3.34 -16.81 -14.05
C ALA A 23 -2.79 -15.41 -14.40
N GLY A 24 -3.44 -14.67 -15.31
CA GLY A 24 -2.89 -13.46 -15.90
C GLY A 24 -3.21 -12.14 -15.17
N CYS A 25 -4.22 -12.09 -14.29
CA CYS A 25 -4.64 -10.81 -13.69
C CYS A 25 -3.82 -10.37 -12.46
N GLU A 26 -3.30 -11.31 -11.69
CA GLU A 26 -2.53 -10.94 -10.48
C GLU A 26 -1.10 -10.50 -10.80
N THR A 27 -0.48 -11.08 -11.82
CA THR A 27 0.88 -10.75 -12.22
C THR A 27 0.98 -9.37 -12.91
N MET A 28 -0.03 -8.95 -13.67
CA MET A 28 -0.05 -7.63 -14.28
C MET A 28 -0.29 -6.53 -13.24
N SER A 29 -1.15 -6.77 -12.25
CA SER A 29 -1.40 -5.84 -11.13
C SER A 29 -0.15 -5.62 -10.29
N SER A 30 0.63 -6.66 -10.01
CA SER A 30 1.89 -6.56 -9.27
C SER A 30 3.01 -5.87 -10.08
N MET A 31 3.06 -6.08 -11.39
CA MET A 31 3.99 -5.37 -12.28
C MET A 31 3.65 -3.88 -12.40
N TRP A 32 2.37 -3.52 -12.51
CA TRP A 32 1.93 -2.13 -12.50
C TRP A 32 2.23 -1.44 -11.17
N ASN A 33 1.98 -2.11 -10.06
CA ASN A 33 2.32 -1.63 -8.72
C ASN A 33 3.83 -1.40 -8.56
N SER A 34 4.65 -2.27 -9.15
CA SER A 34 6.12 -2.17 -9.11
C SER A 34 6.68 -1.09 -10.04
N MET A 35 6.01 -0.81 -11.18
CA MET A 35 6.43 0.21 -12.15
C MET A 35 5.95 1.62 -11.80
N PHE A 36 4.76 1.76 -11.18
CA PHE A 36 4.10 3.06 -10.98
C PHE A 36 3.94 3.43 -9.51
N GLY A 37 4.55 2.68 -8.59
CA GLY A 37 4.44 2.92 -7.17
C GLY A 37 2.99 2.73 -6.71
N GLY A 38 2.55 1.49 -6.58
CA GLY A 38 1.23 1.19 -6.05
C GLY A 38 1.10 1.74 -4.64
N GLY A 39 0.01 2.48 -4.38
CA GLY A 39 -0.18 3.06 -3.07
C GLY A 39 -0.35 2.01 -1.98
N SER A 40 0.40 2.15 -0.90
CA SER A 40 0.24 1.34 0.32
C SER A 40 -1.06 1.72 1.00
N LYS A 41 -2.00 0.80 1.06
CA LYS A 41 -3.18 0.96 1.90
C LYS A 41 -2.77 0.88 3.36
N VAL A 42 -3.19 1.84 4.16
CA VAL A 42 -2.90 1.90 5.60
C VAL A 42 -4.19 1.99 6.39
N THR A 43 -4.25 1.21 7.47
CA THR A 43 -5.33 1.28 8.46
C THR A 43 -4.72 1.66 9.80
N LEU A 44 -5.26 2.71 10.43
CA LEU A 44 -4.78 3.25 11.69
C LEU A 44 -5.71 2.83 12.84
N SER A 45 -5.10 2.41 13.95
CA SER A 45 -5.83 2.08 15.18
C SER A 45 -4.97 2.38 16.41
N GLY A 46 -5.61 2.57 17.56
CA GLY A 46 -4.91 2.79 18.82
C GLY A 46 -4.09 1.58 19.28
N THR A 47 -4.49 0.37 18.89
CA THR A 47 -3.78 -0.86 19.24
C THR A 47 -2.42 -1.01 18.58
N GLN A 48 -2.17 -0.27 17.49
CA GLN A 48 -0.88 -0.24 16.80
C GLN A 48 0.08 0.83 17.35
N GLU A 49 -0.39 1.73 18.23
CA GLU A 49 0.46 2.70 18.89
C GLU A 49 1.44 2.05 19.88
N VAL A 50 2.50 2.78 20.22
CA VAL A 50 3.55 2.32 21.15
C VAL A 50 3.79 3.40 22.22
N PRO A 51 3.31 3.17 23.44
CA PRO A 51 2.48 2.04 23.88
C PRO A 51 1.06 2.07 23.29
N PRO A 52 0.34 0.94 23.25
CA PRO A 52 -1.02 0.89 22.71
C PRO A 52 -1.97 1.85 23.44
N VAL A 53 -2.83 2.53 22.68
CA VAL A 53 -3.83 3.47 23.18
C VAL A 53 -5.22 2.84 23.13
N LYS A 54 -5.95 2.91 24.22
CA LYS A 54 -7.37 2.53 24.27
C LYS A 54 -8.20 3.67 23.71
N THR A 55 -8.63 3.54 22.47
CA THR A 55 -9.50 4.49 21.79
C THR A 55 -10.41 3.76 20.80
N SER A 56 -11.57 4.34 20.52
CA SER A 56 -12.44 3.93 19.41
C SER A 56 -12.09 4.63 18.09
N ALA A 57 -11.11 5.53 18.14
CA ALA A 57 -10.63 6.24 16.96
C ALA A 57 -10.02 5.28 15.94
N SER A 58 -10.19 5.59 14.69
CA SER A 58 -9.66 4.83 13.57
C SER A 58 -9.29 5.73 12.40
N GLY A 59 -8.54 5.21 11.47
CA GLY A 59 -8.25 5.89 10.22
C GLY A 59 -7.88 4.92 9.11
N SER A 60 -7.99 5.38 7.89
CA SER A 60 -7.57 4.63 6.72
C SER A 60 -7.19 5.55 5.57
N GLY A 61 -6.41 5.06 4.66
CA GLY A 61 -6.03 5.82 3.47
C GLY A 61 -5.04 5.08 2.59
N THR A 62 -4.45 5.82 1.68
CA THR A 62 -3.42 5.29 0.79
C THR A 62 -2.28 6.29 0.72
N ILE A 63 -1.08 5.80 0.99
CA ILE A 63 0.17 6.54 0.82
C ILE A 63 0.97 5.88 -0.30
N THR A 64 1.35 6.65 -1.29
CA THR A 64 2.16 6.19 -2.41
C THR A 64 3.57 6.72 -2.28
N VAL A 65 4.54 5.82 -2.37
CA VAL A 65 5.96 6.18 -2.43
C VAL A 65 6.50 5.76 -3.80
N GLY A 66 6.90 6.72 -4.59
CA GLY A 66 7.45 6.51 -5.93
C GLY A 66 8.89 6.01 -5.91
N ASN A 67 9.35 5.44 -7.02
CA ASN A 67 10.74 5.01 -7.19
C ASN A 67 11.73 6.18 -7.18
N ASP A 68 11.25 7.39 -7.43
CA ASP A 68 11.98 8.66 -7.31
C ASP A 68 11.95 9.22 -5.88
N LYS A 69 11.47 8.42 -4.92
CA LYS A 69 11.30 8.75 -3.48
C LYS A 69 10.22 9.81 -3.21
N SER A 70 9.46 10.22 -4.21
CA SER A 70 8.30 11.09 -4.02
C SER A 70 7.25 10.41 -3.14
N VAL A 71 6.57 11.20 -2.31
CA VAL A 71 5.50 10.72 -1.45
C VAL A 71 4.23 11.49 -1.77
N SER A 72 3.12 10.78 -1.83
CA SER A 72 1.79 11.38 -2.06
C SER A 72 0.71 10.56 -1.37
N GLY A 73 -0.50 11.10 -1.32
CA GLY A 73 -1.66 10.42 -0.75
C GLY A 73 -2.20 11.09 0.51
N SER A 74 -3.12 10.42 1.16
CA SER A 74 -3.79 10.93 2.35
C SER A 74 -4.36 9.81 3.20
N VAL A 75 -4.66 10.13 4.45
CA VAL A 75 -5.44 9.29 5.37
C VAL A 75 -6.62 10.10 5.90
N THR A 76 -7.74 9.43 6.09
CA THR A 76 -8.94 10.01 6.72
C THR A 76 -9.15 9.33 8.06
N THR A 77 -9.51 10.11 9.07
CA THR A 77 -9.68 9.67 10.45
C THR A 77 -11.12 9.82 10.91
N SER A 78 -11.51 9.01 11.88
CA SER A 78 -12.81 9.06 12.56
C SER A 78 -12.62 8.85 14.05
N GLY A 79 -13.41 9.58 14.87
CA GLY A 79 -13.39 9.43 16.32
C GLY A 79 -12.17 10.05 17.01
N VAL A 80 -11.32 10.79 16.29
CA VAL A 80 -10.17 11.50 16.86
C VAL A 80 -10.24 12.99 16.53
N ASN A 81 -10.02 13.83 17.54
CA ASN A 81 -9.75 15.26 17.31
C ASN A 81 -8.23 15.46 17.11
N GLY A 82 -7.78 15.13 15.90
CA GLY A 82 -6.36 15.17 15.55
C GLY A 82 -5.78 16.58 15.58
N THR A 83 -4.64 16.74 16.23
CA THR A 83 -3.88 17.99 16.30
C THR A 83 -2.70 18.02 15.34
N ALA A 84 -2.12 16.88 15.04
CA ALA A 84 -1.03 16.70 14.09
C ALA A 84 -1.05 15.26 13.54
N ALA A 85 -0.46 15.05 12.37
CA ALA A 85 -0.22 13.72 11.81
C ALA A 85 1.09 13.70 11.04
N HIS A 86 1.76 12.54 11.06
CA HIS A 86 3.08 12.39 10.44
C HIS A 86 3.24 11.00 9.85
N ILE A 87 4.13 10.89 8.87
CA ILE A 87 4.80 9.64 8.51
C ILE A 87 6.13 9.61 9.28
N HIS A 88 6.41 8.51 9.96
CA HIS A 88 7.62 8.29 10.75
C HIS A 88 8.44 7.13 10.20
N THR A 89 9.73 7.12 10.52
CA THR A 89 10.60 5.96 10.32
C THR A 89 10.62 5.12 11.59
N GLY A 90 10.19 3.87 11.51
CA GLY A 90 10.18 2.91 12.63
C GLY A 90 9.49 1.61 12.24
N ALA A 91 10.04 0.51 12.73
CA ALA A 91 9.45 -0.81 12.58
C ALA A 91 8.13 -0.92 13.37
N ALA A 92 7.33 -1.94 13.08
CA ALA A 92 6.16 -2.26 13.89
C ALA A 92 6.57 -2.47 15.36
N GLY A 93 5.86 -1.82 16.29
CA GLY A 93 6.18 -1.87 17.72
C GLY A 93 7.34 -0.96 18.16
N GLN A 94 7.85 -0.09 17.29
CA GLN A 94 8.92 0.86 17.62
C GLN A 94 8.53 2.28 17.21
N ASN A 95 8.85 3.25 18.06
CA ASN A 95 8.75 4.66 17.72
C ASN A 95 10.03 5.16 17.02
N GLY A 96 9.88 6.17 16.17
CA GLY A 96 11.01 6.76 15.48
C GLY A 96 10.77 8.18 15.00
N PRO A 97 11.77 8.80 14.35
CA PRO A 97 11.71 10.19 13.96
C PRO A 97 10.68 10.45 12.84
N VAL A 98 10.20 11.70 12.76
CA VAL A 98 9.35 12.17 11.67
C VAL A 98 10.11 12.14 10.36
N ALA A 99 9.50 11.53 9.35
CA ALA A 99 9.99 11.55 7.97
C ALA A 99 9.24 12.60 7.13
N VAL A 100 7.90 12.64 7.22
CA VAL A 100 7.05 13.57 6.46
C VAL A 100 5.92 14.08 7.36
N PRO A 101 5.81 15.39 7.61
CA PRO A 101 4.62 15.95 8.25
C PRO A 101 3.43 15.94 7.27
N LEU A 102 2.22 15.68 7.78
CA LEU A 102 0.99 15.72 7.01
C LEU A 102 0.24 17.03 7.26
N THR A 103 -0.47 17.50 6.25
CA THR A 103 -1.29 18.70 6.31
C THR A 103 -2.74 18.34 6.63
N LYS A 104 -3.33 18.99 7.63
CA LYS A 104 -4.73 18.81 8.00
C LYS A 104 -5.64 19.46 6.96
N GLY A 105 -6.61 18.72 6.46
CA GLY A 105 -7.64 19.23 5.55
C GLY A 105 -8.67 20.13 6.24
N ALA A 106 -9.39 20.91 5.46
CA ALA A 106 -10.43 21.81 5.96
C ALA A 106 -11.61 21.06 6.64
N ASP A 107 -11.82 19.79 6.29
CA ASP A 107 -12.80 18.90 6.92
C ASP A 107 -12.42 18.48 8.35
N GLY A 108 -11.18 18.76 8.76
CA GLY A 108 -10.66 18.44 10.07
C GLY A 108 -10.29 16.96 10.29
N ASN A 109 -10.59 16.09 9.34
CA ASN A 109 -10.42 14.64 9.44
C ASN A 109 -9.44 14.05 8.41
N THR A 110 -9.22 14.72 7.30
CA THR A 110 -8.28 14.30 6.26
C THR A 110 -6.90 14.87 6.53
N TRP A 111 -5.87 14.02 6.36
CA TRP A 111 -4.46 14.37 6.51
C TRP A 111 -3.73 14.00 5.22
N SER A 112 -3.24 14.99 4.51
CA SER A 112 -2.63 14.84 3.19
C SER A 112 -1.13 15.04 3.23
N VAL A 113 -0.42 14.26 2.43
CA VAL A 113 1.00 14.51 2.16
C VAL A 113 1.13 15.83 1.41
N PRO A 114 1.98 16.77 1.86
CA PRO A 114 2.18 18.03 1.15
C PRO A 114 2.82 17.79 -0.22
N ALA A 115 2.46 18.64 -1.18
CA ALA A 115 3.01 18.57 -2.54
C ALA A 115 4.55 18.69 -2.51
N GLY A 116 5.21 17.85 -3.31
CA GLY A 116 6.68 17.86 -3.42
C GLY A 116 7.40 17.12 -2.28
N ALA A 117 6.69 16.46 -1.37
CA ALA A 117 7.31 15.66 -0.32
C ALA A 117 8.15 14.52 -0.93
N LYS A 118 9.35 14.32 -0.38
CA LYS A 118 10.28 13.24 -0.78
C LYS A 118 10.94 12.63 0.46
N LEU A 119 11.21 11.33 0.37
CA LEU A 119 12.03 10.61 1.34
C LEU A 119 13.52 10.83 1.03
N THR A 120 14.34 10.79 2.07
CA THR A 120 15.77 10.57 1.91
C THR A 120 16.06 9.13 1.48
N ASP A 121 17.29 8.82 1.08
CA ASP A 121 17.69 7.45 0.71
C ASP A 121 17.46 6.48 1.87
N ALA A 122 17.87 6.84 3.08
CA ALA A 122 17.68 6.02 4.27
C ALA A 122 16.21 5.81 4.62
N GLN A 123 15.36 6.82 4.44
CA GLN A 123 13.91 6.70 4.66
C GLN A 123 13.25 5.83 3.58
N TYR A 124 13.71 5.90 2.34
CA TYR A 124 13.23 5.04 1.26
C TYR A 124 13.64 3.58 1.46
N ASP A 125 14.87 3.33 1.94
CA ASP A 125 15.29 1.99 2.32
C ASP A 125 14.46 1.44 3.50
N ALA A 126 14.15 2.29 4.49
CA ALA A 126 13.23 1.94 5.57
C ALA A 126 11.81 1.62 5.05
N TYR A 127 11.30 2.38 4.06
CA TYR A 127 10.02 2.08 3.41
C TYR A 127 10.03 0.69 2.76
N LYS A 128 11.04 0.38 1.96
CA LYS A 128 11.20 -0.94 1.31
C LYS A 128 11.26 -2.09 2.32
N ALA A 129 11.79 -1.82 3.50
CA ALA A 129 11.83 -2.78 4.61
C ALA A 129 10.52 -2.84 5.43
N GLY A 130 9.49 -2.05 5.07
CA GLY A 130 8.24 -1.97 5.83
C GLY A 130 8.35 -1.19 7.14
N ASN A 131 9.38 -0.37 7.29
CA ASN A 131 9.72 0.39 8.52
C ASN A 131 9.31 1.86 8.43
N LEU A 132 8.18 2.16 7.79
CA LEU A 132 7.51 3.45 7.93
C LEU A 132 6.12 3.25 8.53
N TYR A 133 5.64 4.23 9.26
CA TYR A 133 4.28 4.24 9.78
C TYR A 133 3.67 5.63 9.75
N VAL A 134 2.35 5.69 9.63
CA VAL A 134 1.56 6.91 9.82
C VAL A 134 1.01 6.92 11.24
N ASN A 135 1.07 8.07 11.92
CA ASN A 135 0.28 8.24 13.13
C ASN A 135 -0.40 9.62 13.17
N VAL A 136 -1.46 9.69 13.97
CA VAL A 136 -2.24 10.89 14.23
C VAL A 136 -2.26 11.15 15.72
N HIS A 137 -1.87 12.36 16.10
CA HIS A 137 -1.78 12.83 17.47
C HIS A 137 -3.05 13.58 17.86
N SER A 138 -3.39 13.56 19.15
CA SER A 138 -4.44 14.39 19.73
C SER A 138 -3.94 15.13 20.97
N ALA A 139 -4.77 16.02 21.50
CA ALA A 139 -4.45 16.72 22.76
C ALA A 139 -4.31 15.74 23.94
N ALA A 140 -5.11 14.67 23.93
CA ALA A 140 -5.09 13.61 24.95
C ALA A 140 -3.89 12.65 24.77
N ASN A 141 -3.49 12.40 23.53
CA ASN A 141 -2.45 11.45 23.19
C ASN A 141 -1.40 12.15 22.30
N LYS A 142 -0.55 12.93 22.94
CA LYS A 142 0.49 13.74 22.24
C LYS A 142 1.56 12.89 21.56
N GLY A 143 1.79 11.66 22.01
CA GLY A 143 2.69 10.69 21.39
C GLY A 143 2.12 9.99 20.18
N GLY A 144 0.81 10.04 20.00
CA GLY A 144 0.03 9.37 18.95
C GLY A 144 -1.22 8.73 19.56
N GLU A 145 -2.37 8.85 18.88
CA GLU A 145 -3.63 8.22 19.28
C GLU A 145 -3.96 7.00 18.43
N ILE A 146 -3.70 7.09 17.13
CA ILE A 146 -3.88 6.00 16.17
C ILE A 146 -2.69 5.93 15.21
N ARG A 147 -2.26 4.71 14.93
CA ARG A 147 -1.09 4.41 14.10
C ARG A 147 -1.40 3.28 13.11
N GLY A 148 -0.74 3.31 11.95
CA GLY A 148 -0.76 2.24 10.97
C GLY A 148 0.58 2.08 10.27
N GLN A 149 1.07 0.85 10.16
CA GLN A 149 2.33 0.55 9.48
C GLN A 149 2.12 0.62 7.96
N LEU A 150 3.03 1.29 7.25
CA LEU A 150 3.09 1.30 5.80
C LEU A 150 3.83 0.05 5.31
N LYS A 151 3.23 -0.65 4.36
CA LYS A 151 3.83 -1.81 3.70
C LYS A 151 4.03 -1.48 2.23
N PRO A 152 5.22 -1.71 1.65
CA PRO A 152 5.48 -1.50 0.23
C PRO A 152 4.68 -2.42 -0.67
#